data_353e1590e465e5073039a9bfe0d88a6e
#
_entry.id   353e1590e465e5073039a9bfe0d88a6e
#
_cell.length_a   1.000
_cell.length_b   1.000
_cell.length_c   1.000
_cell.angle_alpha   90.00
_cell.angle_beta   90.00
_cell.angle_gamma   90.00
#
_symmetry.space_group_name_H-M   'P 1'
#
loop_
_entity.id
_entity.type
_entity.pdbx_description
1 polymer ?
#
loop_
_entity_poly.entity_id
_entity_poly.type
_entity_poly.pdbx_seq_one_letter_code
_entity_poly.pdbx_strand_id
1 'polypeptide(L)'
;MRAATASADKAGRVSVLVDNERRDLLAVNGAVADDFSSAADVGAVRARSVFDAAIQTLSSSHLIEADALAMGALSTHRLMQGERARGGPVVSRVKEYLFEVPHAVGGIEVFGGSTTVAVHRSGELASIRTIGPVATEAADRSMVTRTVSAEALTERARKEHPNAKVVSLGLRYPWQATSNAALAARPRQAFQVIPLAQVAGREVKGRAHFVFYSVEGEHVAPLVWPKANPNATGDLRE
;
A
#
# COMPACT_ATOMS: atom_id res chain seq x y z
N MET A 1 -10.85 7.80 21.35
CA MET A 1 -9.52 8.11 21.92
C MET A 1 -8.51 7.28 21.18
N ARG A 2 -7.62 7.87 20.38
CA ARG A 2 -6.64 7.13 19.57
C ARG A 2 -5.56 6.58 20.49
N ALA A 3 -5.45 5.26 20.61
CA ALA A 3 -4.33 4.62 21.27
C ALA A 3 -3.20 4.46 20.26
N ALA A 4 -2.38 5.48 20.12
CA ALA A 4 -1.10 5.37 19.40
C ALA A 4 -0.02 5.10 20.43
N THR A 5 0.70 4.00 20.29
CA THR A 5 1.86 3.70 21.13
C THR A 5 3.11 4.05 20.33
N ALA A 6 3.87 5.02 20.80
CA ALA A 6 5.19 5.34 20.26
C ALA A 6 6.26 4.77 21.19
N SER A 7 7.22 4.05 20.64
CA SER A 7 8.40 3.56 21.33
C SER A 7 9.65 3.92 20.53
N ALA A 8 10.66 4.43 21.22
CA ALA A 8 11.97 4.69 20.63
C ALA A 8 13.03 3.87 21.38
N ASP A 9 14.11 3.49 20.69
CA ASP A 9 15.27 2.92 21.36
C ASP A 9 15.92 3.97 22.29
N LYS A 10 16.80 3.52 23.20
CA LYS A 10 17.50 4.42 24.14
C LYS A 10 18.33 5.52 23.45
N ALA A 11 18.64 5.37 22.18
CA ALA A 11 19.37 6.34 21.36
C ALA A 11 18.42 7.20 20.51
N GLY A 12 17.09 6.98 20.57
CA GLY A 12 16.11 7.72 19.77
C GLY A 12 16.19 7.46 18.27
N ARG A 13 16.91 6.43 17.85
CA ARG A 13 17.15 6.13 16.43
C ARG A 13 16.06 5.31 15.77
N VAL A 14 15.36 4.50 16.54
CA VAL A 14 14.23 3.68 16.05
C VAL A 14 12.95 4.18 16.69
N SER A 15 12.00 4.58 15.87
CA SER A 15 10.66 4.99 16.30
C SER A 15 9.64 3.98 15.78
N VAL A 16 8.74 3.53 16.66
CA VAL A 16 7.64 2.63 16.31
C VAL A 16 6.33 3.31 16.70
N LEU A 17 5.44 3.44 15.73
CA LEU A 17 4.09 3.93 15.90
C LEU A 17 3.11 2.82 15.55
N VAL A 18 2.20 2.50 16.47
CA VAL A 18 1.13 1.54 16.24
C VAL A 18 -0.22 2.25 16.44
N ASP A 19 -1.05 2.26 15.41
CA ASP A 19 -2.45 2.69 15.48
C ASP A 19 -3.34 1.45 15.53
N ASN A 20 -3.75 1.06 16.73
CA ASN A 20 -4.57 -0.13 16.94
C ASN A 20 -5.97 0.00 16.35
N GLU A 21 -6.51 1.21 16.21
CA GLU A 21 -7.84 1.43 15.62
C GLU A 21 -7.81 1.20 14.10
N ARG A 22 -6.71 1.63 13.45
CA ARG A 22 -6.50 1.48 12.01
C ARG A 22 -5.74 0.22 11.64
N ARG A 23 -5.18 -0.46 12.63
CA ARG A 23 -4.25 -1.58 12.43
C ARG A 23 -3.05 -1.18 11.55
N ASP A 24 -2.59 0.05 11.72
CA ASP A 24 -1.41 0.55 11.02
C ASP A 24 -0.19 0.42 11.93
N LEU A 25 0.92 -0.02 11.36
CA LEU A 25 2.23 -0.04 12.02
C LEU A 25 3.21 0.75 11.17
N LEU A 26 3.96 1.61 11.80
CA LEU A 26 5.10 2.30 11.20
C LEU A 26 6.31 2.16 12.12
N ALA A 27 7.38 1.56 11.63
CA ALA A 27 8.69 1.54 12.28
C ALA A 27 9.69 2.26 11.38
N VAL A 28 10.45 3.20 11.93
CA VAL A 28 11.44 4.01 11.20
C VAL A 28 12.77 3.97 11.93
N ASN A 29 13.84 3.68 11.20
CA ASN A 29 15.21 3.83 11.67
C ASN A 29 15.75 5.20 11.21
N GLY A 30 15.63 6.22 12.06
CA GLY A 30 16.04 7.58 11.76
C GLY A 30 17.53 7.72 11.45
N ALA A 31 18.38 6.88 12.05
CA ALA A 31 19.83 6.91 11.76
C ALA A 31 20.16 6.54 10.30
N VAL A 32 19.28 5.79 9.66
CA VAL A 32 19.45 5.33 8.27
C VAL A 32 18.66 6.19 7.30
N ALA A 33 17.45 6.60 7.70
CA ALA A 33 16.56 7.38 6.84
C ALA A 33 17.15 8.74 6.45
N ASP A 34 17.94 9.34 7.34
CA ASP A 34 18.60 10.65 7.16
C ASP A 34 20.04 10.52 6.68
N ASP A 35 20.56 9.30 6.50
CA ASP A 35 21.90 9.10 6.00
C ASP A 35 21.98 9.32 4.49
N PHE A 36 22.45 10.50 4.11
CA PHE A 36 22.79 10.87 2.75
C PHE A 36 24.24 10.47 2.36
N SER A 37 24.85 9.63 3.19
CA SER A 37 26.25 9.30 3.09
C SER A 37 26.61 8.51 1.81
N SER A 38 27.90 8.42 1.56
CA SER A 38 28.53 7.71 0.46
C SER A 38 28.52 6.19 0.60
N ALA A 39 27.66 5.60 1.42
CA ALA A 39 27.57 4.15 1.59
C ALA A 39 27.46 3.43 0.24
N ALA A 40 28.19 2.35 0.09
CA ALA A 40 28.15 1.54 -1.11
C ALA A 40 26.74 0.95 -1.29
N ASP A 41 26.29 0.85 -2.54
CA ASP A 41 25.02 0.20 -2.87
C ASP A 41 25.17 -1.32 -2.80
N VAL A 42 24.47 -1.96 -1.87
CA VAL A 42 24.47 -3.42 -1.70
C VAL A 42 23.74 -4.17 -2.82
N GLY A 43 22.97 -3.45 -3.63
CA GLY A 43 22.18 -4.01 -4.73
C GLY A 43 20.87 -4.68 -4.28
N ALA A 44 20.02 -4.91 -5.27
CA ALA A 44 18.65 -5.40 -5.06
C ALA A 44 18.59 -6.79 -4.39
N VAL A 45 19.55 -7.67 -4.69
CA VAL A 45 19.57 -9.04 -4.13
C VAL A 45 19.79 -9.02 -2.61
N ARG A 46 20.75 -8.24 -2.14
CA ARG A 46 21.00 -8.11 -0.70
C ARG A 46 19.85 -7.38 -0.01
N ALA A 47 19.32 -6.30 -0.62
CA ALA A 47 18.16 -5.61 -0.10
C ALA A 47 16.94 -6.54 0.02
N ARG A 48 16.74 -7.45 -0.94
CA ARG A 48 15.69 -8.47 -0.87
C ARG A 48 15.87 -9.43 0.32
N SER A 49 17.08 -9.86 0.61
CA SER A 49 17.35 -10.71 1.79
C SER A 49 16.98 -10.01 3.11
N VAL A 50 17.18 -8.68 3.19
CA VAL A 50 16.79 -7.89 4.37
C VAL A 50 15.26 -7.79 4.47
N PHE A 51 14.57 -7.58 3.33
CA PHE A 51 13.12 -7.64 3.29
C PHE A 51 12.58 -8.99 3.79
N ASP A 52 13.11 -10.10 3.26
CA ASP A 52 12.65 -11.44 3.64
C ASP A 52 12.84 -11.69 5.16
N ALA A 53 13.97 -11.26 5.73
CA ALA A 53 14.22 -11.32 7.17
C ALA A 53 13.25 -10.46 7.98
N ALA A 54 12.91 -9.25 7.49
CA ALA A 54 11.95 -8.38 8.14
C ALA A 54 10.55 -9.01 8.16
N ILE A 55 10.08 -9.57 7.05
CA ILE A 55 8.78 -10.27 6.96
C ILE A 55 8.77 -11.47 7.91
N GLN A 56 9.84 -12.26 7.94
CA GLN A 56 9.95 -13.38 8.87
C GLN A 56 9.86 -12.93 10.34
N THR A 57 10.51 -11.82 10.69
CA THR A 57 10.45 -11.26 12.04
C THR A 57 9.04 -10.79 12.40
N LEU A 58 8.35 -10.09 11.49
CA LEU A 58 6.97 -9.66 11.70
C LEU A 58 6.03 -10.85 11.90
N SER A 59 6.19 -11.92 11.10
CA SER A 59 5.40 -13.14 11.22
C SER A 59 5.67 -13.88 12.54
N SER A 60 6.94 -14.07 12.90
CA SER A 60 7.30 -14.77 14.14
C SER A 60 6.88 -14.01 15.40
N SER A 61 6.77 -12.69 15.30
CA SER A 61 6.26 -11.83 16.37
C SER A 61 4.73 -11.68 16.38
N HIS A 62 4.02 -12.41 15.52
CA HIS A 62 2.57 -12.33 15.33
C HIS A 62 2.04 -10.92 15.02
N LEU A 63 2.89 -10.04 14.47
CA LEU A 63 2.48 -8.72 14.01
C LEU A 63 1.79 -8.77 12.65
N ILE A 64 2.12 -9.78 11.85
CA ILE A 64 1.42 -10.16 10.62
C ILE A 64 1.26 -11.67 10.55
N GLU A 65 0.22 -12.14 9.88
CA GLU A 65 0.09 -13.56 9.53
C GLU A 65 0.77 -13.81 8.17
N ALA A 66 1.58 -14.86 8.06
CA ALA A 66 2.34 -15.13 6.84
C ALA A 66 1.43 -15.39 5.63
N ASP A 67 0.27 -16.01 5.85
CA ASP A 67 -0.75 -16.28 4.83
C ASP A 67 -1.64 -15.05 4.50
N ALA A 68 -1.52 -13.98 5.29
CA ALA A 68 -2.17 -12.71 5.01
C ALA A 68 -1.41 -11.83 4.00
N LEU A 69 -0.28 -12.30 3.48
CA LEU A 69 0.53 -11.57 2.50
C LEU A 69 0.43 -12.22 1.11
N ALA A 70 0.07 -11.44 0.10
CA ALA A 70 0.07 -11.86 -1.29
C ALA A 70 1.50 -11.83 -1.87
N MET A 71 2.40 -12.71 -1.39
CA MET A 71 3.82 -12.70 -1.78
C MET A 71 4.04 -12.83 -3.29
N GLY A 72 3.12 -13.46 -4.03
CA GLY A 72 3.15 -13.54 -5.50
C GLY A 72 2.91 -12.18 -6.19
N ALA A 73 2.35 -11.20 -5.49
CA ALA A 73 2.10 -9.84 -5.98
C ALA A 73 3.11 -8.81 -5.43
N LEU A 74 4.23 -9.28 -4.85
CA LEU A 74 5.30 -8.41 -4.38
C LEU A 74 5.79 -7.50 -5.49
N SER A 75 5.79 -6.20 -5.24
CA SER A 75 6.40 -5.19 -6.09
C SER A 75 7.69 -4.65 -5.50
N THR A 76 8.63 -4.27 -6.36
CA THR A 76 9.91 -3.71 -5.94
C THR A 76 10.17 -2.41 -6.69
N HIS A 77 10.44 -1.35 -5.95
CA HIS A 77 10.74 -0.02 -6.47
C HIS A 77 12.09 0.46 -5.95
N ARG A 78 12.70 1.40 -6.65
CA ARG A 78 13.90 2.09 -6.22
C ARG A 78 13.56 3.55 -5.97
N LEU A 79 13.78 4.02 -4.76
CA LEU A 79 13.76 5.44 -4.46
C LEU A 79 15.11 6.03 -4.87
N MET A 80 15.07 6.96 -5.82
CA MET A 80 16.28 7.61 -6.34
C MET A 80 16.47 8.96 -5.66
N GLN A 81 17.69 9.25 -5.29
CA GLN A 81 18.10 10.56 -4.79
C GLN A 81 18.98 11.26 -5.83
N GLY A 82 18.65 12.50 -6.14
CA GLY A 82 19.46 13.35 -7.00
C GLY A 82 20.32 14.28 -6.16
N GLU A 83 21.64 14.24 -6.37
CA GLU A 83 22.59 15.19 -5.80
C GLU A 83 23.09 16.12 -6.89
N ARG A 84 23.12 17.42 -6.62
CA ARG A 84 23.66 18.42 -7.51
C ARG A 84 24.82 19.13 -6.84
N ALA A 85 26.04 18.87 -7.25
CA ALA A 85 27.17 19.73 -6.92
C ALA A 85 26.93 21.13 -7.49
N ARG A 86 27.39 22.18 -6.81
CA ARG A 86 27.19 23.59 -7.19
C ARG A 86 27.68 23.79 -8.65
N GLY A 87 26.72 24.00 -9.56
CA GLY A 87 27.04 24.18 -11.01
C GLY A 87 27.31 22.89 -11.79
N GLY A 88 27.26 21.72 -11.17
CA GLY A 88 27.50 20.42 -11.81
C GLY A 88 26.25 19.71 -12.29
N PRO A 89 26.41 18.56 -12.97
CA PRO A 89 25.31 17.71 -13.36
C PRO A 89 24.63 17.08 -12.14
N VAL A 90 23.33 16.78 -12.25
CA VAL A 90 22.64 15.98 -11.25
C VAL A 90 23.09 14.53 -11.35
N VAL A 91 23.65 14.00 -10.27
CA VAL A 91 23.98 12.58 -10.13
C VAL A 91 22.85 11.90 -9.40
N SER A 92 22.21 10.93 -10.04
CA SER A 92 21.12 10.15 -9.42
C SER A 92 21.67 8.85 -8.85
N ARG A 93 21.35 8.56 -7.60
CA ARG A 93 21.77 7.33 -6.90
C ARG A 93 20.57 6.66 -6.26
N VAL A 94 20.61 5.34 -6.11
CA VAL A 94 19.61 4.63 -5.30
C VAL A 94 19.77 5.09 -3.85
N LYS A 95 18.70 5.55 -3.24
CA LYS A 95 18.60 5.82 -1.80
C LYS A 95 18.11 4.59 -1.06
N GLU A 96 17.00 4.04 -1.53
CA GLU A 96 16.33 2.92 -0.87
C GLU A 96 15.74 1.95 -1.91
N TYR A 97 15.62 0.70 -1.50
CA TYR A 97 14.82 -0.33 -2.16
C TYR A 97 13.51 -0.47 -1.40
N LEU A 98 12.40 -0.24 -2.08
CA LEU A 98 11.05 -0.36 -1.50
C LEU A 98 10.45 -1.68 -1.97
N PHE A 99 10.05 -2.51 -1.03
CA PHE A 99 9.35 -3.76 -1.25
C PHE A 99 7.95 -3.61 -0.72
N GLU A 100 6.95 -3.72 -1.58
CA GLU A 100 5.54 -3.63 -1.20
C GLU A 100 4.84 -4.94 -1.52
N VAL A 101 4.20 -5.52 -0.50
CA VAL A 101 3.42 -6.73 -0.62
C VAL A 101 1.98 -6.44 -0.19
N PRO A 102 0.97 -6.65 -1.07
CA PRO A 102 -0.43 -6.50 -0.71
C PRO A 102 -0.84 -7.52 0.35
N HIS A 103 -1.80 -7.14 1.18
CA HIS A 103 -2.45 -8.09 2.07
C HIS A 103 -3.48 -8.92 1.29
N ALA A 104 -3.71 -10.15 1.73
CA ALA A 104 -4.68 -11.06 1.14
C ALA A 104 -5.42 -11.87 2.20
N VAL A 105 -6.62 -12.29 1.87
CA VAL A 105 -7.42 -13.22 2.66
C VAL A 105 -7.89 -14.33 1.73
N GLY A 106 -7.48 -15.57 2.03
CA GLY A 106 -7.81 -16.71 1.18
C GLY A 106 -7.36 -16.53 -0.28
N GLY A 107 -6.23 -15.87 -0.51
CA GLY A 107 -5.69 -15.59 -1.84
C GLY A 107 -6.32 -14.39 -2.58
N ILE A 108 -7.32 -13.72 -1.99
CA ILE A 108 -7.94 -12.52 -2.55
C ILE A 108 -7.34 -11.30 -1.87
N GLU A 109 -6.76 -10.39 -2.66
CA GLU A 109 -6.12 -9.18 -2.13
C GLU A 109 -7.09 -8.26 -1.38
N VAL A 110 -6.58 -7.65 -0.31
CA VAL A 110 -7.26 -6.58 0.43
C VAL A 110 -6.97 -5.25 -0.25
N PHE A 111 -8.00 -4.59 -0.74
CA PHE A 111 -7.85 -3.31 -1.41
C PHE A 111 -7.37 -2.22 -0.44
N GLY A 112 -6.20 -1.67 -0.70
CA GLY A 112 -5.57 -0.65 0.13
C GLY A 112 -4.83 -1.18 1.37
N GLY A 113 -4.80 -2.50 1.58
CA GLY A 113 -3.97 -3.13 2.61
C GLY A 113 -2.63 -3.56 2.02
N SER A 114 -1.52 -3.16 2.65
CA SER A 114 -0.18 -3.58 2.23
C SER A 114 0.83 -3.48 3.36
N THR A 115 1.91 -4.23 3.23
CA THR A 115 3.13 -4.07 4.03
C THR A 115 4.25 -3.60 3.11
N THR A 116 4.84 -2.46 3.44
CA THR A 116 5.99 -1.89 2.73
C THR A 116 7.21 -1.94 3.62
N VAL A 117 8.31 -2.45 3.09
CA VAL A 117 9.61 -2.47 3.75
C VAL A 117 10.58 -1.65 2.91
N ALA A 118 11.20 -0.65 3.50
CA ALA A 118 12.26 0.13 2.89
C ALA A 118 13.61 -0.33 3.41
N VAL A 119 14.50 -0.65 2.48
CA VAL A 119 15.89 -1.04 2.77
C VAL A 119 16.81 0.01 2.18
N HIS A 120 17.61 0.65 3.03
CA HIS A 120 18.58 1.63 2.60
C HIS A 120 19.66 0.98 1.70
N ARG A 121 20.29 1.78 0.85
CA ARG A 121 21.36 1.32 -0.03
C ARG A 121 22.54 0.64 0.70
N SER A 122 22.75 0.94 1.98
CA SER A 122 23.76 0.27 2.82
C SER A 122 23.39 -1.16 3.19
N GLY A 123 22.15 -1.59 2.94
CA GLY A 123 21.62 -2.88 3.35
C GLY A 123 20.97 -2.86 4.74
N GLU A 124 20.81 -1.71 5.36
CA GLU A 124 20.12 -1.58 6.63
C GLU A 124 18.62 -1.36 6.42
N LEU A 125 17.82 -1.84 7.35
CA LEU A 125 16.38 -1.60 7.37
C LEU A 125 16.12 -0.13 7.68
N ALA A 126 15.50 0.59 6.74
CA ALA A 126 15.16 2.00 6.89
C ALA A 126 13.78 2.18 7.52
N SER A 127 12.78 1.46 7.04
CA SER A 127 11.44 1.50 7.61
C SER A 127 10.62 0.26 7.28
N ILE A 128 9.61 0.03 8.13
CA ILE A 128 8.51 -0.92 7.87
C ILE A 128 7.22 -0.15 8.05
N ARG A 129 6.31 -0.27 7.10
CA ARG A 129 4.96 0.26 7.18
C ARG A 129 3.96 -0.81 6.83
N THR A 130 3.02 -1.06 7.72
CA THR A 130 1.88 -1.93 7.48
C THR A 130 0.61 -1.11 7.55
N ILE A 131 -0.23 -1.22 6.55
CA ILE A 131 -1.51 -0.50 6.45
C ILE A 131 -2.61 -1.53 6.28
N GLY A 132 -3.64 -1.41 7.11
CA GLY A 132 -4.83 -2.23 7.01
C GLY A 132 -4.76 -3.54 7.76
N PRO A 133 -5.84 -4.36 7.69
CA PRO A 133 -5.94 -5.57 8.46
C PRO A 133 -4.84 -6.56 8.05
N VAL A 134 -4.12 -7.04 9.04
CA VAL A 134 -3.08 -8.08 8.89
C VAL A 134 -3.56 -9.45 9.36
N ALA A 135 -4.78 -9.53 9.93
CA ALA A 135 -5.36 -10.74 10.45
C ALA A 135 -6.59 -11.17 9.64
N THR A 136 -6.70 -12.46 9.46
CA THR A 136 -7.74 -13.11 8.65
C THR A 136 -9.03 -13.41 9.41
N GLU A 137 -9.16 -12.96 10.65
CA GLU A 137 -10.19 -13.41 11.61
C GLU A 137 -11.64 -13.20 11.18
N ALA A 138 -11.94 -12.35 10.22
CA ALA A 138 -13.32 -11.94 9.92
C ALA A 138 -13.80 -12.24 8.50
N ALA A 139 -12.97 -12.79 7.63
CA ALA A 139 -13.42 -13.07 6.27
C ALA A 139 -14.07 -14.45 6.21
N ASP A 140 -15.33 -14.47 5.81
CA ASP A 140 -15.99 -15.72 5.45
C ASP A 140 -15.22 -16.36 4.28
N ARG A 141 -14.44 -17.39 4.58
CA ARG A 141 -13.66 -18.18 3.61
C ARG A 141 -14.55 -19.07 2.74
N SER A 142 -15.88 -18.96 2.84
CA SER A 142 -16.78 -19.71 1.98
C SER A 142 -16.48 -19.39 0.53
N MET A 143 -16.51 -20.39 -0.32
CA MET A 143 -16.30 -20.24 -1.76
C MET A 143 -17.22 -19.13 -2.29
N VAL A 144 -16.61 -18.08 -2.81
CA VAL A 144 -17.34 -16.95 -3.37
C VAL A 144 -17.92 -17.41 -4.71
N THR A 145 -19.19 -17.79 -4.70
CA THR A 145 -19.91 -18.09 -5.93
C THR A 145 -20.36 -16.79 -6.56
N ARG A 146 -19.86 -16.50 -7.75
CA ARG A 146 -20.32 -15.37 -8.54
C ARG A 146 -21.63 -15.70 -9.20
N THR A 147 -22.63 -14.84 -9.05
CA THR A 147 -23.88 -14.91 -9.81
C THR A 147 -23.79 -14.12 -11.12
N VAL A 148 -22.91 -13.11 -11.17
CA VAL A 148 -22.68 -12.28 -12.36
C VAL A 148 -21.23 -12.45 -12.81
N SER A 149 -20.99 -12.65 -14.12
CA SER A 149 -19.64 -12.84 -14.64
C SER A 149 -18.81 -11.56 -14.55
N ALA A 150 -17.48 -11.71 -14.49
CA ALA A 150 -16.55 -10.56 -14.46
C ALA A 150 -16.65 -9.71 -15.74
N GLU A 151 -16.94 -10.36 -16.89
CA GLU A 151 -17.12 -9.71 -18.18
C GLU A 151 -18.40 -8.84 -18.16
N ALA A 152 -19.52 -9.36 -17.65
CA ALA A 152 -20.77 -8.61 -17.54
C ALA A 152 -20.61 -7.40 -16.62
N LEU A 153 -19.87 -7.53 -15.51
CA LEU A 153 -19.57 -6.41 -14.62
C LEU A 153 -18.63 -5.40 -15.28
N THR A 154 -17.68 -5.85 -16.10
CA THR A 154 -16.78 -4.96 -16.84
C THR A 154 -17.56 -4.13 -17.88
N GLU A 155 -18.47 -4.76 -18.61
CA GLU A 155 -19.33 -4.07 -19.58
C GLU A 155 -20.28 -3.08 -18.89
N ARG A 156 -20.81 -3.45 -17.73
CA ARG A 156 -21.61 -2.55 -16.91
C ARG A 156 -20.81 -1.33 -16.46
N ALA A 157 -19.61 -1.53 -15.90
CA ALA A 157 -18.74 -0.44 -15.48
C ALA A 157 -18.39 0.50 -16.64
N ARG A 158 -18.15 -0.03 -17.84
CA ARG A 158 -17.91 0.77 -19.04
C ARG A 158 -19.13 1.60 -19.45
N LYS A 159 -20.32 1.03 -19.37
CA LYS A 159 -21.57 1.74 -19.68
C LYS A 159 -21.87 2.85 -18.68
N GLU A 160 -21.59 2.64 -17.41
CA GLU A 160 -21.77 3.64 -16.35
C GLU A 160 -20.69 4.76 -16.42
N HIS A 161 -19.54 4.49 -17.04
CA HIS A 161 -18.43 5.45 -17.18
C HIS A 161 -17.97 5.59 -18.66
N PRO A 162 -18.84 6.12 -19.56
CA PRO A 162 -18.59 6.12 -21.01
C PRO A 162 -17.38 6.98 -21.42
N ASN A 163 -17.02 7.98 -20.59
CA ASN A 163 -15.87 8.88 -20.86
C ASN A 163 -14.67 8.54 -19.96
N ALA A 164 -14.48 7.26 -19.66
CA ALA A 164 -13.39 6.81 -18.81
C ALA A 164 -12.74 5.53 -19.35
N LYS A 165 -11.43 5.39 -19.05
CA LYS A 165 -10.78 4.09 -19.17
C LYS A 165 -11.12 3.27 -17.92
N VAL A 166 -11.79 2.14 -18.11
CA VAL A 166 -12.14 1.19 -17.04
C VAL A 166 -11.17 0.02 -17.07
N VAL A 167 -10.48 -0.19 -15.94
CA VAL A 167 -9.52 -1.30 -15.75
C VAL A 167 -10.04 -2.21 -14.65
N SER A 168 -10.25 -3.48 -14.96
CA SER A 168 -10.62 -4.49 -13.96
C SER A 168 -9.43 -4.82 -13.07
N LEU A 169 -9.65 -4.81 -11.76
CA LEU A 169 -8.67 -5.18 -10.74
C LEU A 169 -8.95 -6.60 -10.18
N GLY A 170 -10.00 -7.26 -10.65
CA GLY A 170 -10.43 -8.55 -10.14
C GLY A 170 -11.18 -8.44 -8.81
N LEU A 171 -11.32 -9.58 -8.13
CA LEU A 171 -11.91 -9.61 -6.79
C LEU A 171 -10.95 -8.99 -5.78
N ARG A 172 -11.53 -8.19 -4.89
CA ARG A 172 -10.81 -7.54 -3.78
C ARG A 172 -11.70 -7.51 -2.54
N TYR A 173 -11.09 -7.64 -1.38
CA TYR A 173 -11.76 -7.31 -0.13
C TYR A 173 -11.63 -5.80 0.10
N PRO A 174 -12.72 -5.01 0.04
CA PRO A 174 -12.66 -3.61 0.40
C PRO A 174 -12.37 -3.49 1.89
N TRP A 175 -11.34 -2.73 2.22
CA TRP A 175 -11.06 -2.34 3.59
C TRP A 175 -11.43 -0.88 3.78
N GLN A 176 -12.13 -0.58 4.87
CA GLN A 176 -12.46 0.78 5.26
C GLN A 176 -11.69 1.11 6.53
N ALA A 177 -10.86 2.14 6.48
CA ALA A 177 -10.24 2.74 7.65
C ALA A 177 -11.29 3.54 8.44
N THR A 178 -12.26 2.85 9.01
CA THR A 178 -13.23 3.41 9.96
C THR A 178 -12.76 3.15 11.38
N SER A 179 -13.41 3.79 12.36
CA SER A 179 -13.12 3.59 13.78
C SER A 179 -13.18 2.12 14.26
N ASN A 180 -13.78 1.25 13.46
CA ASN A 180 -13.85 -0.19 13.69
C ASN A 180 -13.29 -0.91 12.45
N ALA A 181 -12.04 -0.66 12.08
CA ALA A 181 -11.36 -1.17 10.89
C ALA A 181 -11.75 -2.62 10.57
N ALA A 182 -12.91 -2.82 9.96
CA ALA A 182 -13.46 -4.12 9.62
C ALA A 182 -13.24 -4.37 8.14
N LEU A 183 -12.73 -5.56 7.84
CA LEU A 183 -12.74 -6.06 6.49
C LEU A 183 -14.19 -6.29 6.05
N ALA A 184 -14.52 -5.99 4.81
CA ALA A 184 -15.82 -6.36 4.28
C ALA A 184 -15.97 -7.89 4.35
N ALA A 185 -17.14 -8.36 4.79
CA ALA A 185 -17.40 -9.79 4.97
C ALA A 185 -17.28 -10.60 3.67
N ARG A 186 -17.44 -9.93 2.50
CA ARG A 186 -17.37 -10.56 1.18
C ARG A 186 -16.49 -9.78 0.23
N PRO A 187 -15.73 -10.44 -0.65
CA PRO A 187 -14.98 -9.77 -1.70
C PRO A 187 -15.92 -9.14 -2.73
N ARG A 188 -15.44 -8.14 -3.43
CA ARG A 188 -16.16 -7.40 -4.46
C ARG A 188 -15.33 -7.31 -5.72
N GLN A 189 -15.99 -7.23 -6.88
CA GLN A 189 -15.30 -6.93 -8.12
C GLN A 189 -14.92 -5.45 -8.12
N ALA A 190 -13.62 -5.17 -8.20
CA ALA A 190 -13.07 -3.83 -8.16
C ALA A 190 -12.65 -3.37 -9.57
N PHE A 191 -12.90 -2.09 -9.86
CA PHE A 191 -12.48 -1.43 -11.08
C PHE A 191 -11.80 -0.10 -10.76
N GLN A 192 -10.73 0.19 -11.47
CA GLN A 192 -10.16 1.52 -11.53
C GLN A 192 -10.77 2.26 -12.72
N VAL A 193 -11.38 3.40 -12.45
CA VAL A 193 -11.99 4.29 -13.43
C VAL A 193 -11.12 5.53 -13.58
N ILE A 194 -10.59 5.75 -14.77
CA ILE A 194 -9.72 6.86 -15.10
C ILE A 194 -10.49 7.77 -16.07
N PRO A 195 -11.10 8.87 -15.60
CA PRO A 195 -11.81 9.79 -16.47
C PRO A 195 -10.90 10.35 -17.54
N LEU A 196 -11.42 10.45 -18.77
CA LEU A 196 -10.75 11.02 -19.91
C LEU A 196 -11.46 12.31 -20.29
N ALA A 197 -10.71 13.38 -20.49
CA ALA A 197 -11.24 14.66 -20.94
C ALA A 197 -10.46 15.15 -22.16
N GLN A 198 -11.14 15.80 -23.08
CA GLN A 198 -10.50 16.49 -24.20
C GLN A 198 -10.21 17.93 -23.79
N VAL A 199 -8.94 18.30 -23.75
CA VAL A 199 -8.51 19.67 -23.49
C VAL A 199 -7.68 20.15 -24.67
N ALA A 200 -8.17 21.15 -25.39
CA ALA A 200 -7.53 21.71 -26.59
C ALA A 200 -7.16 20.64 -27.64
N GLY A 201 -8.07 19.66 -27.84
CA GLY A 201 -7.87 18.57 -28.80
C GLY A 201 -6.92 17.46 -28.34
N ARG A 202 -6.43 17.52 -27.10
CA ARG A 202 -5.60 16.47 -26.49
C ARG A 202 -6.36 15.74 -25.40
N GLU A 203 -6.19 14.42 -25.39
CA GLU A 203 -6.75 13.60 -24.32
C GLU A 203 -5.96 13.82 -23.03
N VAL A 204 -6.66 14.18 -21.96
CA VAL A 204 -6.09 14.38 -20.63
C VAL A 204 -6.74 13.41 -19.67
N LYS A 205 -5.91 12.70 -18.89
CA LYS A 205 -6.38 11.77 -17.85
C LYS A 205 -6.80 12.57 -16.62
N GLY A 206 -8.03 12.34 -16.16
CA GLY A 206 -8.51 12.84 -14.89
C GLY A 206 -8.00 12.01 -13.70
N ARG A 207 -8.37 12.42 -12.48
CA ARG A 207 -8.02 11.69 -11.26
C ARG A 207 -8.76 10.35 -11.22
N ALA A 208 -8.00 9.27 -11.16
CA ALA A 208 -8.56 7.93 -11.03
C ALA A 208 -9.35 7.77 -9.73
N HIS A 209 -10.46 7.05 -9.80
CA HIS A 209 -11.22 6.60 -8.64
C HIS A 209 -11.55 5.11 -8.77
N PHE A 210 -12.10 4.51 -7.72
CA PHE A 210 -12.40 3.09 -7.69
C PHE A 210 -13.89 2.86 -7.49
N VAL A 211 -14.42 1.89 -8.20
CA VAL A 211 -15.80 1.44 -8.08
C VAL A 211 -15.83 -0.05 -7.78
N PHE A 212 -16.84 -0.49 -7.04
CA PHE A 212 -16.97 -1.86 -6.58
C PHE A 212 -18.38 -2.37 -6.86
N TYR A 213 -18.45 -3.61 -7.31
CA TYR A 213 -19.71 -4.33 -7.48
C TYR A 213 -19.68 -5.58 -6.59
N SER A 214 -20.82 -5.90 -5.99
CA SER A 214 -20.98 -7.17 -5.30
C SER A 214 -20.83 -8.34 -6.27
N VAL A 215 -20.68 -9.54 -5.76
CA VAL A 215 -20.64 -10.74 -6.60
C VAL A 215 -21.99 -11.06 -7.26
N GLU A 216 -23.06 -10.46 -6.73
CA GLU A 216 -24.42 -10.49 -7.25
C GLU A 216 -24.66 -9.39 -8.31
N GLY A 217 -23.71 -8.48 -8.50
CA GLY A 217 -23.78 -7.41 -9.50
C GLY A 217 -24.35 -6.08 -9.00
N GLU A 218 -24.59 -5.93 -7.72
CA GLU A 218 -25.06 -4.65 -7.18
C GLU A 218 -23.90 -3.65 -7.11
N HIS A 219 -24.16 -2.41 -7.53
CA HIS A 219 -23.19 -1.33 -7.34
C HIS A 219 -23.07 -1.02 -5.84
N VAL A 220 -21.85 -1.03 -5.37
CA VAL A 220 -21.55 -0.70 -3.99
C VAL A 220 -20.97 0.70 -3.95
N ALA A 221 -21.52 1.56 -3.10
CA ALA A 221 -21.03 2.93 -2.92
C ALA A 221 -19.50 2.95 -2.78
N PRO A 222 -18.82 3.90 -3.43
CA PRO A 222 -17.37 3.99 -3.37
C PRO A 222 -16.93 4.09 -1.92
N LEU A 223 -15.87 3.36 -1.58
CA LEU A 223 -15.17 3.54 -0.33
C LEU A 223 -14.69 4.98 -0.27
N VAL A 224 -15.26 5.75 0.65
CA VAL A 224 -14.76 7.08 0.92
C VAL A 224 -13.46 6.88 1.68
N TRP A 225 -12.33 7.02 1.00
CA TRP A 225 -11.07 7.19 1.69
C TRP A 225 -11.24 8.36 2.67
N PRO A 226 -10.93 8.20 3.95
CA PRO A 226 -10.87 9.36 4.82
C PRO A 226 -9.98 10.36 4.10
N LYS A 227 -10.50 11.56 3.84
CA LYS A 227 -9.70 12.63 3.25
C LYS A 227 -8.41 12.67 4.07
N ALA A 228 -7.27 12.54 3.39
CA ALA A 228 -5.99 12.75 4.05
C ALA A 228 -6.16 14.02 4.87
N ASN A 229 -5.95 13.91 6.18
CA ASN A 229 -6.10 15.07 7.05
C ASN A 229 -5.20 16.15 6.44
N PRO A 230 -5.74 17.27 5.94
CA PRO A 230 -4.91 18.31 5.32
C PRO A 230 -3.91 18.89 6.32
N ASN A 231 -4.10 18.63 7.62
CA ASN A 231 -3.18 18.98 8.70
C ASN A 231 -2.19 17.86 9.04
N ALA A 232 -2.22 16.72 8.34
CA ALA A 232 -1.20 15.66 8.48
C ALA A 232 0.02 15.87 7.57
N THR A 233 0.04 16.93 6.77
CA THR A 233 1.28 17.52 6.29
C THR A 233 1.91 18.26 7.47
N GLY A 234 2.52 17.49 8.38
CA GLY A 234 3.55 18.02 9.24
C GLY A 234 4.55 18.71 8.32
N ASP A 235 4.73 20.00 8.53
CA ASP A 235 5.75 20.79 7.89
C ASP A 235 7.09 20.05 7.90
N LEU A 236 7.41 19.41 6.81
CA LEU A 236 8.81 19.18 6.44
C LEU A 236 9.27 20.39 5.65
N ARG A 237 9.18 21.57 6.31
CA ARG A 237 9.88 22.76 5.92
C ARG A 237 10.81 23.09 7.07
N GLU A 238 12.05 22.70 6.88
CA GLU A 238 13.33 23.43 7.09
C GLU A 238 14.47 22.41 7.14
#